data_42a7b2b0e112ba38482403681442c548
#
_entry.id   42a7b2b0e112ba38482403681442c548
#
_cell.length_a   1.000
_cell.length_b   1.000
_cell.length_c   1.000
_cell.angle_alpha   90.00
_cell.angle_beta   90.00
_cell.angle_gamma   90.00
#
_symmetry.space_group_name_H-M   'P 1'
#
loop_
_entity.id
_entity.type
_entity.pdbx_description
1 polymer ?
#
loop_
_entity_poly.entity_id
_entity_poly.type
_entity_poly.pdbx_seq_one_letter_code
_entity_poly.pdbx_strand_id
1 'polypeptide(L)'
;MARPVFIVDGSRTPFLKARSGPGPFTPVDLAVQCGRPLLARQPFAPTTFDQVILGCVNVIADEMNPARVAALRLGMGEKMVAFTVQINCGSGMQSIDTGFRYIREGVSNLILAGGAEALSHAPLVWPQQGVRWFAGLAGAKGIGAKIMAALKARPSA
;
A
#
# COMPACT_ATOMS: atom_id res chain seq x y z
N MET A 1 -6.99 -32.05 8.60
CA MET A 1 -6.37 -31.43 9.80
C MET A 1 -5.81 -30.07 9.40
N ALA A 2 -5.97 -29.04 10.26
CA ALA A 2 -5.38 -27.73 9.99
C ALA A 2 -3.84 -27.82 10.04
N ARG A 3 -3.14 -27.18 9.11
CA ARG A 3 -1.68 -27.15 9.08
C ARG A 3 -1.13 -26.27 10.20
N PRO A 4 -0.01 -26.62 10.84
CA PRO A 4 0.68 -25.71 11.74
C PRO A 4 1.26 -24.53 10.93
N VAL A 5 1.24 -23.33 11.52
CA VAL A 5 1.76 -22.11 10.92
C VAL A 5 2.86 -21.56 11.83
N PHE A 6 4.00 -21.21 11.23
CA PHE A 6 5.15 -20.72 11.95
C PHE A 6 5.53 -19.32 11.45
N ILE A 7 5.92 -18.46 12.38
CA ILE A 7 6.63 -17.22 12.05
C ILE A 7 8.12 -17.56 12.01
N VAL A 8 8.71 -17.50 10.83
CA VAL A 8 10.09 -17.91 10.59
C VAL A 8 11.08 -16.81 10.92
N ASP A 9 10.75 -15.58 10.53
CA ASP A 9 11.62 -14.42 10.70
C ASP A 9 10.82 -13.11 10.62
N GLY A 10 11.42 -11.99 11.00
CA GLY A 10 10.80 -10.67 10.94
C GLY A 10 11.83 -9.54 10.86
N SER A 11 11.41 -8.42 10.29
CA SER A 11 12.22 -7.21 10.18
C SER A 11 11.34 -5.97 10.32
N ARG A 12 11.93 -4.87 10.74
CA ARG A 12 11.24 -3.57 10.77
C ARG A 12 12.19 -2.43 10.48
N THR A 13 11.66 -1.32 10.00
CA THR A 13 12.38 -0.05 9.95
C THR A 13 12.27 0.69 11.28
N PRO A 14 13.12 1.68 11.55
CA PRO A 14 12.86 2.67 12.61
C PRO A 14 11.53 3.40 12.35
N PHE A 15 10.85 3.83 13.42
CA PHE A 15 9.73 4.74 13.32
C PHE A 15 10.24 6.16 13.15
N LEU A 16 9.86 6.79 12.04
CA LEU A 16 10.17 8.19 11.77
C LEU A 16 8.98 9.07 12.16
N LYS A 17 9.27 10.26 12.71
CA LYS A 17 8.23 11.24 13.01
C LYS A 17 7.61 11.76 11.71
N ALA A 18 6.30 11.62 11.56
CA ALA A 18 5.56 12.25 10.48
C ALA A 18 5.64 13.78 10.61
N ARG A 19 5.77 14.46 9.47
CA ARG A 19 5.87 15.93 9.37
C ARG A 19 4.77 16.44 8.44
N SER A 20 4.60 17.75 8.37
CA SER A 20 3.57 18.42 7.59
C SER A 20 3.76 18.33 6.05
N GLY A 21 4.87 17.84 5.56
CA GLY A 21 5.16 17.65 4.14
C GLY A 21 5.62 16.22 3.85
N PRO A 22 5.66 15.82 2.57
CA PRO A 22 6.13 14.51 2.17
C PRO A 22 7.51 14.19 2.77
N GLY A 23 7.63 13.02 3.37
CA GLY A 23 8.89 12.51 3.90
C GLY A 23 9.78 11.93 2.77
N PRO A 24 11.00 11.49 3.10
CA PRO A 24 11.92 10.94 2.09
C PRO A 24 11.54 9.53 1.60
N PHE A 25 10.57 8.86 2.24
CA PHE A 25 10.22 7.48 1.96
C PHE A 25 8.73 7.32 1.77
N THR A 26 8.35 6.67 0.67
CA THR A 26 6.98 6.20 0.41
C THR A 26 6.67 4.94 1.24
N PRO A 27 5.40 4.50 1.34
CA PRO A 27 5.07 3.22 1.97
C PRO A 27 5.85 2.04 1.36
N VAL A 28 6.00 2.02 0.03
CA VAL A 28 6.76 0.97 -0.64
C VAL A 28 8.26 1.06 -0.37
N ASP A 29 8.83 2.26 -0.30
CA ASP A 29 10.25 2.42 0.06
C ASP A 29 10.53 1.82 1.43
N LEU A 30 9.66 2.07 2.42
CA LEU A 30 9.78 1.50 3.77
C LEU A 30 9.65 -0.02 3.74
N ALA A 31 8.67 -0.56 3.01
CA ALA A 31 8.49 -2.00 2.85
C ALA A 31 9.71 -2.67 2.20
N VAL A 32 10.28 -2.06 1.16
CA VAL A 32 11.45 -2.58 0.45
C VAL A 32 12.71 -2.50 1.32
N GLN A 33 12.93 -1.39 2.03
CA GLN A 33 14.07 -1.25 2.94
C GLN A 33 14.01 -2.26 4.10
N CYS A 34 12.81 -2.57 4.58
CA CYS A 34 12.58 -3.59 5.59
C CYS A 34 12.74 -5.01 5.01
N GLY A 35 12.19 -5.25 3.82
CA GLY A 35 12.16 -6.56 3.19
C GLY A 35 13.51 -7.04 2.65
N ARG A 36 14.33 -6.15 2.06
CA ARG A 36 15.63 -6.55 1.49
C ARG A 36 16.55 -7.27 2.47
N PRO A 37 16.87 -6.73 3.66
CA PRO A 37 17.72 -7.45 4.62
C PRO A 37 17.04 -8.70 5.18
N LEU A 38 15.70 -8.72 5.26
CA LEU A 38 14.95 -9.91 5.65
C LEU A 38 15.16 -11.04 4.63
N LEU A 39 14.96 -10.75 3.34
CA LEU A 39 15.11 -11.74 2.28
C LEU A 39 16.56 -12.18 2.06
N ALA A 40 17.52 -11.25 2.20
CA ALA A 40 18.94 -11.54 1.99
C ALA A 40 19.52 -12.57 2.97
N ARG A 41 18.91 -12.72 4.16
CA ARG A 41 19.37 -13.70 5.16
C ARG A 41 18.59 -15.02 5.13
N GLN A 42 17.64 -15.16 4.20
CA GLN A 42 16.91 -16.42 4.03
C GLN A 42 17.72 -17.43 3.16
N PRO A 43 17.60 -18.72 3.44
CA PRO A 43 18.29 -19.75 2.66
C PRO A 43 17.63 -20.07 1.30
N PHE A 44 16.61 -19.30 0.91
CA PHE A 44 15.84 -19.50 -0.31
C PHE A 44 15.66 -18.20 -1.11
N ALA A 45 15.41 -18.33 -2.40
CA ALA A 45 15.25 -17.17 -3.28
C ALA A 45 13.92 -16.41 -3.01
N PRO A 46 13.87 -15.10 -3.25
CA PRO A 46 12.61 -14.32 -3.12
C PRO A 46 11.46 -14.86 -3.99
N THR A 47 11.75 -15.51 -5.09
CA THR A 47 10.76 -16.13 -5.99
C THR A 47 10.10 -17.39 -5.43
N THR A 48 10.56 -17.89 -4.28
CA THR A 48 9.99 -19.06 -3.60
C THR A 48 8.71 -18.73 -2.83
N PHE A 49 8.48 -17.46 -2.52
CA PHE A 49 7.25 -17.05 -1.85
C PHE A 49 6.02 -17.29 -2.73
N ASP A 50 4.92 -17.69 -2.12
CA ASP A 50 3.64 -17.86 -2.81
C ASP A 50 2.89 -16.54 -2.93
N GLN A 51 2.96 -15.72 -1.86
CA GLN A 51 2.22 -14.46 -1.79
C GLN A 51 2.93 -13.40 -0.96
N VAL A 52 2.62 -12.14 -1.29
CA VAL A 52 2.97 -10.95 -0.48
C VAL A 52 1.69 -10.24 -0.06
N ILE A 53 1.50 -10.05 1.23
CA ILE A 53 0.33 -9.36 1.78
C ILE A 53 0.82 -8.22 2.66
N LEU A 54 0.53 -6.98 2.28
CA LEU A 54 0.88 -5.81 3.10
C LEU A 54 -0.36 -5.03 3.53
N GLY A 55 -0.37 -4.61 4.78
CA GLY A 55 -1.29 -3.62 5.29
C GLY A 55 -0.80 -2.21 4.96
N CYS A 56 -1.66 -1.39 4.35
CA CYS A 56 -1.41 0.05 4.14
C CYS A 56 -2.73 0.79 4.09
N VAL A 57 -2.84 1.91 4.77
CA VAL A 57 -4.06 2.73 4.82
C VAL A 57 -3.98 3.86 3.79
N ASN A 58 -2.89 4.62 3.80
CA ASN A 58 -2.70 5.76 2.90
C ASN A 58 -1.89 5.32 1.68
N VAL A 59 -2.58 4.66 0.74
CA VAL A 59 -1.97 4.35 -0.55
C VAL A 59 -1.83 5.64 -1.36
N ILE A 60 -0.70 5.80 -2.02
CA ILE A 60 -0.44 6.95 -2.90
C ILE A 60 -0.72 6.59 -4.36
N ALA A 61 -0.99 7.60 -5.19
CA ALA A 61 -1.38 7.39 -6.58
C ALA A 61 -0.36 6.58 -7.40
N ASP A 62 0.92 6.78 -7.14
CA ASP A 62 2.01 6.08 -7.83
C ASP A 62 2.20 4.63 -7.35
N GLU A 63 1.62 4.27 -6.21
CA GLU A 63 1.78 2.98 -5.55
C GLU A 63 0.44 2.44 -5.04
N MET A 64 -0.58 2.39 -5.92
CA MET A 64 -1.97 2.02 -5.56
C MET A 64 -2.11 0.61 -4.95
N ASN A 65 -1.16 -0.29 -5.23
CA ASN A 65 -1.04 -1.58 -4.54
C ASN A 65 0.38 -1.71 -3.97
N PRO A 66 0.66 -1.16 -2.78
CA PRO A 66 1.98 -1.20 -2.16
C PRO A 66 2.59 -2.60 -2.08
N ALA A 67 1.79 -3.63 -1.77
CA ALA A 67 2.27 -5.00 -1.73
C ALA A 67 2.82 -5.46 -3.09
N ARG A 68 2.12 -5.15 -4.18
CA ARG A 68 2.55 -5.52 -5.53
C ARG A 68 3.83 -4.81 -5.94
N VAL A 69 3.89 -3.50 -5.72
CA VAL A 69 5.08 -2.70 -6.06
C VAL A 69 6.29 -3.14 -5.22
N ALA A 70 6.08 -3.40 -3.92
CA ALA A 70 7.14 -3.93 -3.05
C ALA A 70 7.64 -5.30 -3.51
N ALA A 71 6.74 -6.23 -3.84
CA ALA A 71 7.11 -7.56 -4.33
C ALA A 71 7.99 -7.49 -5.58
N LEU A 72 7.65 -6.63 -6.54
CA LEU A 72 8.45 -6.41 -7.75
C LEU A 72 9.83 -5.81 -7.43
N ARG A 73 9.89 -4.78 -6.58
CA ARG A 73 11.14 -4.14 -6.16
C ARG A 73 12.03 -5.04 -5.29
N LEU A 74 11.46 -6.05 -4.65
CA LEU A 74 12.17 -7.08 -3.89
C LEU A 74 12.64 -8.26 -4.75
N GLY A 75 12.37 -8.26 -6.07
CA GLY A 75 12.80 -9.29 -6.99
C GLY A 75 12.01 -10.60 -6.87
N MET A 76 10.78 -10.56 -6.38
CA MET A 76 9.95 -11.75 -6.19
C MET A 76 9.30 -12.26 -7.48
N GLY A 77 9.48 -11.54 -8.59
CA GLY A 77 9.03 -11.93 -9.93
C GLY A 77 7.61 -11.43 -10.28
N GLU A 78 7.37 -11.39 -11.59
CA GLU A 78 6.11 -10.84 -12.14
C GLU A 78 4.88 -11.72 -11.85
N LYS A 79 5.08 -13.01 -11.64
CA LYS A 79 4.00 -13.97 -11.34
C LYS A 79 3.58 -13.96 -9.87
N MET A 80 4.32 -13.26 -9.01
CA MET A 80 4.03 -13.18 -7.57
C MET A 80 2.63 -12.61 -7.33
N VAL A 81 1.82 -13.33 -6.57
CA VAL A 81 0.53 -12.82 -6.09
C VAL A 81 0.80 -11.83 -4.95
N ALA A 82 0.37 -10.60 -5.11
CA ALA A 82 0.58 -9.59 -4.09
C ALA A 82 -0.62 -8.64 -4.00
N PHE A 83 -1.11 -8.41 -2.80
CA PHE A 83 -2.25 -7.53 -2.56
C PHE A 83 -2.13 -6.79 -1.22
N THR A 84 -2.78 -5.64 -1.18
CA THR A 84 -2.80 -4.77 0.00
C THR A 84 -4.13 -4.91 0.72
N VAL A 85 -4.08 -5.02 2.04
CA VAL A 85 -5.26 -5.06 2.93
C VAL A 85 -5.37 -3.75 3.69
N GLN A 86 -6.61 -3.33 3.95
CA GLN A 86 -6.87 -2.11 4.68
C GLN A 86 -8.07 -2.30 5.62
N ILE A 87 -7.80 -2.18 6.92
CA ILE A 87 -8.77 -2.07 8.00
C ILE A 87 -8.32 -1.00 9.01
N ASN A 88 -7.95 0.18 8.50
CA ASN A 88 -7.38 1.26 9.29
C ASN A 88 -6.13 0.81 10.07
N CYS A 89 -5.99 1.19 11.35
CA CYS A 89 -4.81 0.90 12.17
C CYS A 89 -4.53 -0.60 12.38
N GLY A 90 -5.48 -1.49 12.07
CA GLY A 90 -5.33 -2.94 12.13
C GLY A 90 -4.76 -3.59 10.87
N SER A 91 -4.49 -2.82 9.80
CA SER A 91 -4.13 -3.38 8.48
C SER A 91 -2.90 -4.29 8.50
N GLY A 92 -1.86 -3.92 9.24
CA GLY A 92 -0.66 -4.75 9.39
C GLY A 92 -0.96 -6.09 10.07
N MET A 93 -1.77 -6.10 11.13
CA MET A 93 -2.21 -7.33 11.80
C MET A 93 -3.10 -8.17 10.88
N GLN A 94 -4.00 -7.52 10.13
CA GLN A 94 -4.86 -8.20 9.17
C GLN A 94 -4.07 -8.92 8.08
N SER A 95 -2.95 -8.36 7.62
CA SER A 95 -2.09 -9.03 6.65
C SER A 95 -1.52 -10.34 7.21
N ILE A 96 -1.11 -10.33 8.47
CA ILE A 96 -0.58 -11.52 9.17
C ILE A 96 -1.70 -12.55 9.38
N ASP A 97 -2.88 -12.14 9.84
CA ASP A 97 -4.04 -13.06 10.02
C ASP A 97 -4.45 -13.69 8.68
N THR A 98 -4.46 -12.91 7.60
CA THR A 98 -4.76 -13.43 6.26
C THR A 98 -3.72 -14.46 5.81
N GLY A 99 -2.43 -14.17 5.99
CA GLY A 99 -1.34 -15.11 5.72
C GLY A 99 -1.44 -16.38 6.55
N PHE A 100 -1.73 -16.24 7.84
CA PHE A 100 -1.97 -17.37 8.75
C PHE A 100 -3.09 -18.30 8.23
N ARG A 101 -4.24 -17.74 7.84
CA ARG A 101 -5.38 -18.51 7.30
C ARG A 101 -5.01 -19.25 6.03
N TYR A 102 -4.36 -18.57 5.08
CA TYR A 102 -3.97 -19.18 3.80
C TYR A 102 -2.99 -20.35 3.97
N ILE A 103 -2.03 -20.24 4.88
CA ILE A 103 -1.12 -21.35 5.17
C ILE A 103 -1.87 -22.48 5.88
N ARG A 104 -2.70 -22.16 6.87
CA ARG A 104 -3.48 -23.14 7.62
C ARG A 104 -4.44 -23.95 6.74
N GLU A 105 -5.02 -23.32 5.75
CA GLU A 105 -5.95 -23.92 4.78
C GLU A 105 -5.23 -24.61 3.60
N GLY A 106 -3.92 -24.48 3.51
CA GLY A 106 -3.11 -25.08 2.44
C GLY A 106 -3.16 -24.35 1.11
N VAL A 107 -3.63 -23.10 1.11
CA VAL A 107 -3.63 -22.21 -0.09
C VAL A 107 -2.21 -21.77 -0.44
N SER A 108 -1.38 -21.58 0.58
CA SER A 108 0.03 -21.16 0.44
C SER A 108 0.91 -21.92 1.44
N ASN A 109 2.21 -21.93 1.19
CA ASN A 109 3.21 -22.53 2.08
C ASN A 109 4.14 -21.47 2.70
N LEU A 110 4.44 -20.40 1.96
CA LEU A 110 5.36 -19.35 2.37
C LEU A 110 4.81 -17.98 1.95
N ILE A 111 4.57 -17.12 2.93
CA ILE A 111 3.98 -15.79 2.73
C ILE A 111 4.87 -14.72 3.37
N LEU A 112 5.08 -13.62 2.67
CA LEU A 112 5.60 -12.39 3.23
C LEU A 112 4.41 -11.52 3.65
N ALA A 113 4.19 -11.37 4.96
CA ALA A 113 3.11 -10.55 5.50
C ALA A 113 3.66 -9.44 6.38
N GLY A 114 3.03 -8.27 6.35
CA GLY A 114 3.45 -7.12 7.16
C GLY A 114 2.63 -5.88 6.88
N GLY A 115 3.16 -4.72 7.22
CA GLY A 115 2.55 -3.43 6.94
C GLY A 115 3.57 -2.33 6.76
N ALA A 116 3.22 -1.34 5.98
CA ALA A 116 4.01 -0.14 5.78
C ALA A 116 3.07 1.07 5.68
N GLU A 117 3.47 2.17 6.32
CA GLU A 117 2.68 3.40 6.32
C GLU A 117 3.59 4.62 6.26
N ALA A 118 3.22 5.60 5.46
CA ALA A 118 3.91 6.88 5.38
C ALA A 118 2.90 8.04 5.47
N LEU A 119 2.50 8.40 6.69
CA LEU A 119 1.50 9.44 6.95
C LEU A 119 1.85 10.80 6.33
N SER A 120 3.13 11.10 6.17
CA SER A 120 3.59 12.32 5.49
C SER A 120 3.29 12.35 3.98
N HIS A 121 2.90 11.21 3.40
CA HIS A 121 2.50 11.06 2.00
C HIS A 121 0.99 10.85 1.84
N ALA A 122 0.20 11.08 2.89
CA ALA A 122 -1.25 10.93 2.81
C ALA A 122 -1.80 11.74 1.62
N PRO A 123 -2.58 11.12 0.72
CA PRO A 123 -3.12 11.82 -0.45
C PRO A 123 -4.15 12.87 -0.04
N LEU A 124 -4.20 13.97 -0.79
CA LEU A 124 -5.30 14.90 -0.68
C LEU A 124 -6.54 14.29 -1.32
N VAL A 125 -7.50 13.93 -0.49
CA VAL A 125 -8.75 13.31 -0.94
C VAL A 125 -9.83 14.38 -1.07
N TRP A 126 -10.44 14.48 -2.25
CA TRP A 126 -11.54 15.40 -2.51
C TRP A 126 -12.87 14.67 -2.44
N PRO A 127 -13.91 15.26 -1.85
CA PRO A 127 -15.24 14.69 -1.89
C PRO A 127 -15.75 14.65 -3.33
N GLN A 128 -16.68 13.75 -3.64
CA GLN A 128 -17.22 13.56 -5.00
C GLN A 128 -17.76 14.87 -5.62
N GLN A 129 -18.24 15.78 -4.81
CA GLN A 129 -18.68 17.10 -5.25
C GLN A 129 -17.51 17.92 -5.82
N GLY A 130 -16.34 17.89 -5.18
CA GLY A 130 -15.12 18.53 -5.68
C GLY A 130 -14.63 17.89 -6.97
N VAL A 131 -14.67 16.56 -7.06
CA VAL A 131 -14.30 15.83 -8.30
C VAL A 131 -15.19 16.25 -9.47
N ARG A 132 -16.51 16.35 -9.26
CA ARG A 132 -17.46 16.82 -10.29
C ARG A 132 -17.18 18.26 -10.70
N TRP A 133 -16.84 19.11 -9.75
CA TRP A 133 -16.47 20.50 -10.04
C TRP A 133 -15.21 20.57 -10.90
N PHE A 134 -14.15 19.84 -10.56
CA PHE A 134 -12.94 19.78 -11.37
C PHE A 134 -13.21 19.22 -12.76
N ALA A 135 -14.01 18.17 -12.88
CA ALA A 135 -14.40 17.61 -14.18
C ALA A 135 -15.18 18.62 -15.03
N GLY A 136 -16.09 19.39 -14.41
CA GLY A 136 -16.83 20.47 -15.09
C GLY A 136 -15.89 21.59 -15.55
N LEU A 137 -14.91 21.98 -14.74
CA LEU A 137 -13.92 22.99 -15.10
C LEU A 137 -13.00 22.52 -16.24
N ALA A 138 -12.56 21.28 -16.20
CA ALA A 138 -11.72 20.68 -17.25
C ALA A 138 -12.47 20.53 -18.59
N GLY A 139 -13.76 20.16 -18.54
CA GLY A 139 -14.61 20.01 -19.72
C GLY A 139 -15.15 21.32 -20.31
N ALA A 140 -14.99 22.46 -19.62
CA ALA A 140 -15.48 23.74 -20.09
C ALA A 140 -14.70 24.24 -21.32
N LYS A 141 -15.42 24.52 -22.42
CA LYS A 141 -14.85 25.04 -23.66
C LYS A 141 -14.92 26.57 -23.66
N GLY A 142 -13.75 27.22 -23.77
CA GLY A 142 -13.61 28.68 -23.81
C GLY A 142 -13.45 29.34 -22.43
N ILE A 143 -12.86 30.53 -22.41
CA ILE A 143 -12.47 31.26 -21.19
C ILE A 143 -13.68 31.61 -20.34
N GLY A 144 -14.77 32.09 -20.95
CA GLY A 144 -16.02 32.47 -20.23
C GLY A 144 -16.66 31.27 -19.50
N ALA A 145 -16.72 30.10 -20.16
CA ALA A 145 -17.25 28.88 -19.54
C ALA A 145 -16.36 28.39 -18.37
N LYS A 146 -15.03 28.52 -18.48
CA LYS A 146 -14.10 28.19 -17.40
C LYS A 146 -14.27 29.12 -16.20
N ILE A 147 -14.41 30.42 -16.42
CA ILE A 147 -14.68 31.39 -15.34
C ILE A 147 -16.00 31.07 -14.65
N MET A 148 -17.08 30.82 -15.39
CA MET A 148 -18.35 30.44 -14.82
C MET A 148 -18.30 29.12 -14.04
N ALA A 149 -17.55 28.14 -14.53
CA ALA A 149 -17.35 26.88 -13.81
C ALA A 149 -16.54 27.09 -12.53
N ALA A 150 -15.50 27.94 -12.56
CA ALA A 150 -14.70 28.28 -11.38
C ALA A 150 -15.53 28.98 -10.31
N LEU A 151 -16.38 29.93 -10.69
CA LEU A 151 -17.28 30.67 -9.75
C LEU A 151 -18.34 29.78 -9.11
N LYS A 152 -18.66 28.62 -9.68
CA LYS A 152 -19.58 27.62 -9.11
C LYS A 152 -18.93 26.74 -8.02
N ALA A 153 -17.65 26.94 -7.73
CA ALA A 153 -17.01 26.29 -6.59
C ALA A 153 -17.71 26.73 -5.31
N ARG A 154 -18.51 25.86 -4.72
CA ARG A 154 -19.01 26.02 -3.37
C ARG A 154 -18.08 25.23 -2.45
N PRO A 155 -17.29 25.86 -1.55
CA PRO A 155 -16.66 25.13 -0.48
C PRO A 155 -17.78 24.44 0.32
N SER A 156 -17.76 23.10 0.37
CA SER A 156 -18.62 22.38 1.31
C SER A 156 -18.23 22.81 2.73
N ALA A 157 -19.16 23.32 3.48
CA ALA A 157 -19.03 23.48 4.92
C ALA A 157 -18.82 22.12 5.58
#